data_d3ecd1e017e22fa66279d31b2720386b
#
_entry.id   d3ecd1e017e22fa66279d31b2720386b
#
_cell.length_a   1.000
_cell.length_b   1.000
_cell.length_c   1.000
_cell.angle_alpha   90.00
_cell.angle_beta   90.00
_cell.angle_gamma   90.00
#
_symmetry.space_group_name_H-M   'P 1'
#
loop_
_entity.id
_entity.type
_entity.pdbx_description
1 polymer ?
#
loop_
_entity_poly.entity_id
_entity_poly.type
_entity_poly.pdbx_seq_one_letter_code
_entity_poly.pdbx_strand_id
1 'polypeptide(L)'
;MKLMIDENECIGCGQCKAVCIRDNIEIDEIAYETGSNCFECGHCMAICPTGSITLKIFKGRENRIEEYNPNEIPVDYDDLLGFLKQRRSMRWFKKRKIDKDTFNKLIEGAYYSPSAQNEQDVEFVVLDRKLNDFMKHVYDIIRVEEDKFFRIKEFGDYIRDNSTKEFHPLLWTGQQLILTFSTDKTSAVIANTRMELLAYSLGLGGFYSLFILKADEIDHDKLMEFFPTIDKNKHMYSAFIIGYPKRRFRRTIPHKDIKVKFM
;
A
#
# COMPACT_ATOMS: atom_id res chain seq x y z
N MET A 1 -0.51 -21.78 -21.08
CA MET A 1 -0.55 -22.46 -19.77
C MET A 1 0.37 -21.70 -18.81
N LYS A 2 -0.12 -21.38 -17.63
CA LYS A 2 0.56 -20.58 -16.60
C LYS A 2 0.99 -21.40 -15.38
N LEU A 3 0.42 -22.60 -15.23
CA LEU A 3 0.77 -23.53 -14.15
C LEU A 3 1.96 -24.44 -14.53
N MET A 4 2.70 -24.83 -13.53
CA MET A 4 3.66 -25.92 -13.54
C MET A 4 3.20 -26.91 -12.46
N ILE A 5 3.00 -28.16 -12.83
CA ILE A 5 2.53 -29.21 -11.93
C ILE A 5 3.59 -30.31 -11.93
N ASP A 6 4.06 -30.66 -10.74
CA ASP A 6 4.93 -31.81 -10.55
C ASP A 6 4.06 -33.08 -10.46
N GLU A 7 4.09 -33.88 -11.51
CA GLU A 7 3.25 -35.07 -11.65
C GLU A 7 3.62 -36.15 -10.62
N ASN A 8 4.86 -36.18 -10.16
CA ASN A 8 5.32 -37.16 -9.16
C ASN A 8 4.84 -36.82 -7.75
N GLU A 9 4.63 -35.52 -7.47
CA GLU A 9 4.19 -35.03 -6.16
C GLU A 9 2.67 -34.80 -6.10
N CYS A 10 1.98 -34.75 -7.25
CA CYS A 10 0.55 -34.52 -7.30
C CYS A 10 -0.23 -35.78 -6.92
N ILE A 11 -1.03 -35.69 -5.85
CA ILE A 11 -1.86 -36.78 -5.35
C ILE A 11 -3.32 -36.73 -5.83
N GLY A 12 -3.66 -35.85 -6.79
CA GLY A 12 -5.00 -35.77 -7.35
C GLY A 12 -6.13 -35.36 -6.39
N CYS A 13 -5.80 -34.73 -5.25
CA CYS A 13 -6.76 -34.47 -4.17
C CYS A 13 -7.87 -33.44 -4.50
N GLY A 14 -7.76 -32.72 -5.60
CA GLY A 14 -8.78 -31.76 -6.07
C GLY A 14 -8.85 -30.43 -5.33
N GLN A 15 -8.07 -30.19 -4.29
CA GLN A 15 -8.15 -28.92 -3.53
C GLN A 15 -7.85 -27.69 -4.40
N CYS A 16 -6.89 -27.78 -5.31
CA CYS A 16 -6.54 -26.70 -6.23
C CYS A 16 -7.68 -26.37 -7.19
N LYS A 17 -8.44 -27.36 -7.67
CA LYS A 17 -9.66 -27.15 -8.45
C LYS A 17 -10.73 -26.43 -7.62
N ALA A 18 -10.96 -26.87 -6.40
CA ALA A 18 -12.00 -26.32 -5.53
C ALA A 18 -11.82 -24.83 -5.20
N VAL A 19 -10.57 -24.30 -5.20
CA VAL A 19 -10.29 -22.89 -4.92
C VAL A 19 -10.07 -22.05 -6.17
N CYS A 20 -10.10 -22.63 -7.36
CA CYS A 20 -9.84 -21.90 -8.59
C CYS A 20 -11.07 -21.11 -9.03
N ILE A 21 -11.06 -19.78 -8.80
CA ILE A 21 -12.16 -18.89 -9.17
C ILE A 21 -12.36 -18.72 -10.69
N ARG A 22 -11.48 -19.30 -11.50
CA ARG A 22 -11.53 -19.27 -12.98
C ARG A 22 -11.82 -20.62 -13.61
N ASP A 23 -12.07 -21.66 -12.78
CA ASP A 23 -12.29 -23.02 -13.26
C ASP A 23 -11.17 -23.50 -14.21
N ASN A 24 -9.92 -23.06 -13.94
CA ASN A 24 -8.77 -23.30 -14.81
C ASN A 24 -8.04 -24.59 -14.50
N ILE A 25 -8.56 -25.41 -13.58
CA ILE A 25 -7.92 -26.67 -13.14
C ILE A 25 -8.95 -27.78 -13.14
N GLU A 26 -8.60 -28.88 -13.80
CA GLU A 26 -9.33 -30.14 -13.74
C GLU A 26 -8.45 -31.25 -13.16
N ILE A 27 -9.07 -32.36 -12.78
CA ILE A 27 -8.40 -33.53 -12.20
C ILE A 27 -8.75 -34.75 -13.05
N ASP A 28 -7.69 -35.45 -13.55
CA ASP A 28 -7.75 -36.77 -14.16
C ASP A 28 -6.50 -37.52 -13.67
N GLU A 29 -6.62 -38.33 -12.62
CA GLU A 29 -5.54 -38.91 -11.80
C GLU A 29 -4.71 -37.80 -11.10
N ILE A 30 -4.20 -36.83 -11.83
CA ILE A 30 -3.50 -35.62 -11.36
C ILE A 30 -4.18 -34.37 -11.83
N ALA A 31 -3.78 -33.21 -11.24
CA ALA A 31 -4.28 -31.91 -11.66
C ALA A 31 -3.70 -31.51 -13.03
N TYR A 32 -4.51 -30.83 -13.85
CA TYR A 32 -4.03 -30.22 -15.09
C TYR A 32 -4.74 -28.88 -15.37
N GLU A 33 -4.06 -28.01 -16.14
CA GLU A 33 -4.58 -26.70 -16.51
C GLU A 33 -5.46 -26.81 -17.78
N THR A 34 -6.70 -26.28 -17.69
CA THR A 34 -7.66 -26.33 -18.82
C THR A 34 -7.40 -25.27 -19.89
N GLY A 35 -6.60 -24.24 -19.59
CA GLY A 35 -6.31 -23.11 -20.49
C GLY A 35 -7.27 -21.94 -20.36
N SER A 36 -8.17 -21.93 -19.36
CA SER A 36 -8.98 -20.77 -19.01
C SER A 36 -8.12 -19.58 -18.61
N ASN A 37 -8.70 -18.38 -18.58
CA ASN A 37 -7.98 -17.15 -18.27
C ASN A 37 -7.53 -17.09 -16.78
N CYS A 38 -6.35 -17.60 -16.48
CA CYS A 38 -5.76 -17.64 -15.14
C CYS A 38 -5.35 -16.25 -14.66
N PHE A 39 -5.78 -15.85 -13.45
CA PHE A 39 -5.37 -14.59 -12.80
C PHE A 39 -4.00 -14.66 -12.11
N GLU A 40 -3.32 -15.79 -12.14
CA GLU A 40 -2.04 -15.99 -11.44
C GLU A 40 -2.10 -15.64 -9.94
N CYS A 41 -3.27 -15.84 -9.32
CA CYS A 41 -3.55 -15.45 -7.94
C CYS A 41 -2.86 -16.33 -6.88
N GLY A 42 -2.33 -17.49 -7.26
CA GLY A 42 -1.60 -18.37 -6.36
C GLY A 42 -2.44 -19.23 -5.40
N HIS A 43 -3.77 -19.15 -5.42
CA HIS A 43 -4.63 -19.92 -4.51
C HIS A 43 -4.37 -21.43 -4.62
N CYS A 44 -4.17 -21.96 -5.85
CA CYS A 44 -3.85 -23.35 -6.08
C CYS A 44 -2.50 -23.77 -5.50
N MET A 45 -1.50 -22.85 -5.50
CA MET A 45 -0.23 -23.08 -4.83
C MET A 45 -0.40 -23.12 -3.31
N ALA A 46 -1.09 -22.13 -2.77
CA ALA A 46 -1.25 -21.94 -1.32
C ALA A 46 -2.04 -23.07 -0.64
N ILE A 47 -2.97 -23.72 -1.37
CA ILE A 47 -3.80 -24.79 -0.81
C ILE A 47 -3.19 -26.19 -1.01
N CYS A 48 -2.19 -26.35 -1.89
CA CYS A 48 -1.66 -27.67 -2.27
C CYS A 48 -0.92 -28.31 -1.10
N PRO A 49 -1.36 -29.48 -0.60
CA PRO A 49 -0.74 -30.10 0.57
C PRO A 49 0.65 -30.69 0.29
N THR A 50 0.96 -30.96 -0.98
CA THR A 50 2.26 -31.50 -1.40
C THR A 50 3.17 -30.46 -2.06
N GLY A 51 2.67 -29.23 -2.28
CA GLY A 51 3.42 -28.20 -2.98
C GLY A 51 3.63 -28.47 -4.48
N SER A 52 2.92 -29.42 -5.06
CA SER A 52 3.11 -29.86 -6.46
C SER A 52 2.74 -28.82 -7.52
N ILE A 53 2.06 -27.72 -7.17
CA ILE A 53 1.64 -26.69 -8.11
C ILE A 53 2.43 -25.40 -7.89
N THR A 54 3.01 -24.89 -8.98
CA THR A 54 3.69 -23.59 -9.01
C THR A 54 3.21 -22.79 -10.22
N LEU A 55 3.17 -21.45 -10.09
CA LEU A 55 2.92 -20.53 -11.20
C LEU A 55 4.23 -20.18 -11.90
N LYS A 56 4.23 -20.13 -13.24
CA LYS A 56 5.42 -19.80 -14.04
C LYS A 56 6.04 -18.46 -13.67
N ILE A 57 5.20 -17.46 -13.31
CA ILE A 57 5.67 -16.14 -12.88
C ILE A 57 6.49 -16.17 -11.57
N PHE A 58 6.35 -17.24 -10.77
CA PHE A 58 7.09 -17.40 -9.51
C PHE A 58 8.28 -18.36 -9.63
N LYS A 59 8.56 -18.89 -10.83
CA LYS A 59 9.71 -19.76 -11.05
C LYS A 59 11.01 -19.10 -10.56
N GLY A 60 11.77 -19.82 -9.73
CA GLY A 60 12.99 -19.32 -9.10
C GLY A 60 12.76 -18.44 -7.87
N ARG A 61 11.51 -18.36 -7.37
CA ARG A 61 11.14 -17.64 -6.14
C ARG A 61 10.54 -18.55 -5.09
N GLU A 62 10.70 -19.86 -5.25
CA GLU A 62 10.12 -20.88 -4.37
C GLU A 62 10.64 -20.75 -2.92
N ASN A 63 11.86 -20.24 -2.75
CA ASN A 63 12.44 -19.93 -1.44
C ASN A 63 11.75 -18.80 -0.67
N ARG A 64 10.74 -18.14 -1.27
CA ARG A 64 9.89 -17.13 -0.62
C ARG A 64 8.55 -17.69 -0.14
N ILE A 65 8.29 -18.97 -0.37
CA ILE A 65 7.10 -19.65 0.13
C ILE A 65 7.35 -19.95 1.61
N GLU A 66 6.44 -19.49 2.45
CA GLU A 66 6.45 -19.75 3.89
C GLU A 66 5.26 -20.65 4.23
N GLU A 67 5.51 -21.73 4.93
CA GLU A 67 4.48 -22.62 5.43
C GLU A 67 3.99 -22.16 6.81
N TYR A 68 2.70 -22.28 7.07
CA TYR A 68 2.11 -21.98 8.37
C TYR A 68 1.01 -22.97 8.71
N ASN A 69 0.71 -23.11 9.99
CA ASN A 69 -0.42 -23.90 10.44
C ASN A 69 -1.73 -23.14 10.21
N PRO A 70 -2.62 -23.58 9.30
CA PRO A 70 -3.86 -22.87 8.99
C PRO A 70 -4.87 -22.80 10.15
N ASN A 71 -4.66 -23.61 11.19
CA ASN A 71 -5.51 -23.63 12.38
C ASN A 71 -5.01 -22.68 13.49
N GLU A 72 -3.87 -22.03 13.31
CA GLU A 72 -3.31 -21.06 14.24
C GLU A 72 -3.56 -19.64 13.75
N ILE A 73 -4.12 -18.80 14.60
CA ILE A 73 -4.27 -17.38 14.35
C ILE A 73 -3.18 -16.67 15.16
N PRO A 74 -2.11 -16.13 14.51
CA PRO A 74 -0.92 -15.65 15.21
C PRO A 74 -1.14 -14.33 15.97
N VAL A 75 -2.29 -13.66 15.81
CA VAL A 75 -2.60 -12.38 16.44
C VAL A 75 -3.96 -12.47 17.13
N ASP A 76 -3.99 -12.24 18.43
CA ASP A 76 -5.23 -12.16 19.21
C ASP A 76 -6.09 -10.96 18.81
N TYR A 77 -7.41 -11.11 18.90
CA TYR A 77 -8.37 -10.05 18.53
C TYR A 77 -8.19 -8.78 19.37
N ASP A 78 -8.04 -8.91 20.69
CA ASP A 78 -7.96 -7.76 21.59
C ASP A 78 -6.63 -7.02 21.42
N ASP A 79 -5.55 -7.73 21.17
CA ASP A 79 -4.24 -7.17 20.85
C ASP A 79 -4.29 -6.39 19.53
N LEU A 80 -4.87 -6.98 18.48
CA LEU A 80 -5.03 -6.30 17.19
C LEU A 80 -5.94 -5.08 17.30
N LEU A 81 -7.08 -5.21 17.97
CA LEU A 81 -8.02 -4.10 18.19
C LEU A 81 -7.36 -2.98 19.01
N GLY A 82 -6.63 -3.33 20.05
CA GLY A 82 -5.86 -2.40 20.88
C GLY A 82 -4.84 -1.63 20.05
N PHE A 83 -4.11 -2.32 19.18
CA PHE A 83 -3.15 -1.73 18.24
C PHE A 83 -3.84 -0.75 17.28
N LEU A 84 -4.95 -1.13 16.65
CA LEU A 84 -5.70 -0.27 15.73
C LEU A 84 -6.23 0.99 16.42
N LYS A 85 -6.73 0.89 17.67
CA LYS A 85 -7.22 2.03 18.44
C LYS A 85 -6.15 3.04 18.81
N GLN A 86 -4.89 2.62 18.92
CA GLN A 86 -3.76 3.48 19.29
C GLN A 86 -3.24 4.31 18.10
N ARG A 87 -3.42 3.84 16.87
CA ARG A 87 -2.95 4.53 15.67
C ARG A 87 -3.63 5.90 15.51
N ARG A 88 -2.83 6.93 15.32
CA ARG A 88 -3.27 8.32 15.12
C ARG A 88 -2.44 9.02 14.05
N SER A 89 -3.04 9.99 13.38
CA SER A 89 -2.30 10.88 12.47
C SER A 89 -1.25 11.68 13.23
N MET A 90 0.02 11.49 12.85
CA MET A 90 1.19 12.16 13.41
C MET A 90 1.70 13.23 12.44
N ARG A 91 1.89 14.46 12.93
CA ARG A 91 2.32 15.61 12.12
C ARG A 91 3.63 16.22 12.59
N TRP A 92 4.07 15.91 13.81
CA TRP A 92 5.29 16.42 14.42
C TRP A 92 6.32 15.30 14.53
N PHE A 93 7.39 15.43 13.73
CA PHE A 93 8.43 14.41 13.60
C PHE A 93 9.76 14.88 14.12
N LYS A 94 10.61 13.94 14.52
CA LYS A 94 12.03 14.16 14.81
C LYS A 94 12.77 14.44 13.51
N LYS A 95 13.93 15.10 13.60
CA LYS A 95 14.80 15.34 12.42
C LYS A 95 15.48 14.07 11.89
N ARG A 96 15.39 12.94 12.62
CA ARG A 96 15.89 11.63 12.18
C ARG A 96 15.10 11.14 10.98
N LYS A 97 15.80 10.78 9.91
CA LYS A 97 15.19 10.16 8.72
C LYS A 97 15.06 8.65 8.89
N ILE A 98 14.09 8.09 8.20
CA ILE A 98 13.89 6.65 8.05
C ILE A 98 14.91 6.17 7.03
N ASP A 99 15.57 5.06 7.31
CA ASP A 99 16.53 4.42 6.42
C ASP A 99 15.83 3.57 5.34
N LYS A 100 16.60 3.20 4.32
CA LYS A 100 16.09 2.44 3.18
C LYS A 100 15.58 1.04 3.58
N ASP A 101 16.23 0.39 4.54
CA ASP A 101 15.85 -0.97 4.96
C ASP A 101 14.50 -0.96 5.69
N THR A 102 14.25 0.06 6.48
CA THR A 102 12.94 0.28 7.10
C THR A 102 11.85 0.54 6.04
N PHE A 103 12.14 1.34 4.99
CA PHE A 103 11.20 1.51 3.88
C PHE A 103 10.94 0.19 3.14
N ASN A 104 11.97 -0.60 2.88
CA ASN A 104 11.82 -1.92 2.24
C ASN A 104 10.87 -2.82 3.02
N LYS A 105 10.98 -2.89 4.35
CA LYS A 105 10.05 -3.66 5.22
C LYS A 105 8.62 -3.17 5.13
N LEU A 106 8.39 -1.85 5.07
CA LEU A 106 7.05 -1.28 4.92
C LEU A 106 6.43 -1.63 3.59
N ILE A 107 7.21 -1.51 2.51
CA ILE A 107 6.76 -1.80 1.15
C ILE A 107 6.52 -3.30 0.99
N GLU A 108 7.39 -4.15 1.52
CA GLU A 108 7.21 -5.61 1.51
C GLU A 108 5.85 -6.00 2.12
N GLY A 109 5.52 -5.51 3.31
CA GLY A 109 4.22 -5.80 3.93
C GLY A 109 3.03 -5.25 3.14
N ALA A 110 3.19 -4.10 2.46
CA ALA A 110 2.16 -3.55 1.58
C ALA A 110 1.94 -4.42 0.33
N TYR A 111 2.98 -5.09 -0.18
CA TYR A 111 2.89 -6.00 -1.33
C TYR A 111 2.00 -7.23 -1.09
N TYR A 112 1.83 -7.66 0.15
CA TYR A 112 0.90 -8.74 0.49
C TYR A 112 -0.57 -8.29 0.52
N SER A 113 -0.88 -7.10 0.01
CA SER A 113 -2.25 -6.60 -0.11
C SER A 113 -2.98 -7.26 -1.28
N PRO A 114 -4.28 -7.55 -1.14
CA PRO A 114 -5.07 -7.99 -2.28
C PRO A 114 -5.15 -6.88 -3.33
N SER A 115 -5.18 -7.27 -4.58
CA SER A 115 -5.42 -6.37 -5.73
C SER A 115 -6.48 -6.93 -6.66
N ALA A 116 -7.13 -6.07 -7.43
CA ALA A 116 -8.10 -6.50 -8.43
C ALA A 116 -7.45 -7.52 -9.38
N GLN A 117 -8.10 -8.65 -9.61
CA GLN A 117 -7.60 -9.75 -10.46
C GLN A 117 -6.16 -10.21 -10.16
N ASN A 118 -5.65 -9.90 -8.97
CA ASN A 118 -4.24 -10.11 -8.58
C ASN A 118 -3.21 -9.41 -9.48
N GLU A 119 -3.55 -8.25 -10.02
CA GLU A 119 -2.68 -7.51 -10.93
C GLU A 119 -1.39 -7.02 -10.27
N GLN A 120 -1.41 -6.81 -8.95
CA GLN A 120 -0.24 -6.38 -8.15
C GLN A 120 0.46 -5.14 -8.76
N ASP A 121 -0.33 -4.22 -9.30
CA ASP A 121 0.13 -3.07 -10.06
C ASP A 121 0.53 -1.86 -9.21
N VAL A 122 0.37 -1.95 -7.88
CA VAL A 122 0.65 -0.85 -6.96
C VAL A 122 2.14 -0.52 -6.95
N GLU A 123 2.47 0.74 -7.22
CA GLU A 123 3.84 1.26 -7.17
C GLU A 123 4.00 2.29 -6.06
N PHE A 124 5.16 2.27 -5.39
CA PHE A 124 5.50 3.18 -4.31
C PHE A 124 6.69 4.06 -4.69
N VAL A 125 6.56 5.35 -4.45
CA VAL A 125 7.66 6.30 -4.58
C VAL A 125 7.98 6.91 -3.23
N VAL A 126 9.21 6.72 -2.77
CA VAL A 126 9.70 7.36 -1.54
C VAL A 126 10.44 8.64 -1.91
N LEU A 127 9.89 9.76 -1.50
CA LEU A 127 10.49 11.07 -1.67
C LEU A 127 11.23 11.49 -0.40
N ASP A 128 12.52 11.73 -0.53
CA ASP A 128 13.42 12.26 0.50
C ASP A 128 14.17 13.49 -0.06
N ARG A 129 15.23 13.27 -0.83
CA ARG A 129 16.07 14.38 -1.36
C ARG A 129 15.31 15.27 -2.33
N LYS A 130 14.42 14.72 -3.12
CA LYS A 130 13.59 15.44 -4.11
C LYS A 130 12.26 15.96 -3.53
N LEU A 131 12.03 15.83 -2.22
CA LEU A 131 10.76 16.22 -1.62
C LEU A 131 10.43 17.70 -1.84
N ASN A 132 11.40 18.60 -1.66
CA ASN A 132 11.15 20.02 -1.86
C ASN A 132 10.86 20.37 -3.33
N ASP A 133 11.53 19.75 -4.28
CA ASP A 133 11.30 19.97 -5.71
C ASP A 133 9.91 19.43 -6.08
N PHE A 134 9.54 18.26 -5.59
CA PHE A 134 8.20 17.71 -5.75
C PHE A 134 7.13 18.65 -5.16
N MET A 135 7.33 19.18 -3.97
CA MET A 135 6.36 20.08 -3.36
C MET A 135 6.20 21.39 -4.14
N LYS A 136 7.24 21.92 -4.76
CA LYS A 136 7.14 23.05 -5.68
C LYS A 136 6.31 22.67 -6.92
N HIS A 137 6.58 21.52 -7.50
CA HIS A 137 5.83 21.01 -8.64
C HIS A 137 4.34 20.81 -8.31
N VAL A 138 4.04 20.23 -7.14
CA VAL A 138 2.66 20.13 -6.61
C VAL A 138 2.02 21.53 -6.49
N TYR A 139 2.75 22.52 -5.92
CA TYR A 139 2.21 23.87 -5.81
C TYR A 139 1.87 24.49 -7.16
N ASP A 140 2.72 24.33 -8.17
CA ASP A 140 2.50 24.85 -9.52
C ASP A 140 1.22 24.29 -10.18
N ILE A 141 0.74 23.14 -9.70
CA ILE A 141 -0.52 22.55 -10.14
C ILE A 141 -1.68 23.06 -9.29
N ILE A 142 -1.58 22.95 -7.94
CA ILE A 142 -2.72 23.19 -7.06
C ILE A 142 -3.00 24.67 -6.78
N ARG A 143 -2.10 25.58 -7.13
CA ARG A 143 -2.25 27.04 -6.89
C ARG A 143 -3.52 27.65 -7.48
N VAL A 144 -4.10 27.02 -8.48
CA VAL A 144 -5.38 27.44 -9.08
C VAL A 144 -6.54 27.35 -8.08
N GLU A 145 -6.34 26.71 -6.95
CA GLU A 145 -7.32 26.59 -5.86
C GLU A 145 -6.94 27.38 -4.60
N GLU A 146 -5.98 28.30 -4.67
CA GLU A 146 -5.58 29.11 -3.50
C GLU A 146 -6.76 29.86 -2.85
N ASP A 147 -7.66 30.39 -3.65
CA ASP A 147 -8.83 31.13 -3.16
C ASP A 147 -9.88 30.22 -2.51
N LYS A 148 -9.86 28.93 -2.81
CA LYS A 148 -10.83 27.96 -2.27
C LYS A 148 -10.37 27.33 -0.96
N PHE A 149 -9.06 27.16 -0.79
CA PHE A 149 -8.52 26.42 0.34
C PHE A 149 -7.42 27.17 1.07
N PHE A 150 -7.70 27.53 2.31
CA PHE A 150 -6.76 28.22 3.20
C PHE A 150 -5.37 27.57 3.26
N ARG A 151 -5.29 26.22 3.29
CA ARG A 151 -4.00 25.52 3.33
C ARG A 151 -3.20 25.66 2.03
N ILE A 152 -3.84 25.76 0.89
CA ILE A 152 -3.15 26.00 -0.40
C ILE A 152 -2.61 27.43 -0.41
N LYS A 153 -3.38 28.40 0.07
CA LYS A 153 -2.93 29.77 0.23
C LYS A 153 -1.72 29.87 1.17
N GLU A 154 -1.80 29.25 2.35
CA GLU A 154 -0.65 29.18 3.28
C GLU A 154 0.59 28.56 2.62
N PHE A 155 0.38 27.57 1.76
CA PHE A 155 1.49 26.93 1.04
C PHE A 155 2.09 27.87 -0.01
N GLY A 156 1.27 28.65 -0.72
CA GLY A 156 1.74 29.70 -1.62
C GLY A 156 2.56 30.76 -0.87
N ASP A 157 2.07 31.24 0.28
CA ASP A 157 2.82 32.16 1.13
C ASP A 157 4.15 31.58 1.58
N TYR A 158 4.17 30.29 1.95
CA TYR A 158 5.37 29.56 2.33
C TYR A 158 6.39 29.43 1.18
N ILE A 159 5.93 29.21 -0.05
CA ILE A 159 6.80 29.14 -1.23
C ILE A 159 7.43 30.52 -1.54
N ARG A 160 6.66 31.60 -1.35
CA ARG A 160 7.12 32.97 -1.59
C ARG A 160 8.09 33.44 -0.51
N ASP A 161 7.78 33.19 0.76
CA ASP A 161 8.62 33.52 1.90
C ASP A 161 8.37 32.55 3.08
N ASN A 162 9.35 31.71 3.36
CA ASN A 162 9.29 30.73 4.46
C ASN A 162 10.06 31.19 5.72
N SER A 163 10.64 32.38 5.73
CA SER A 163 11.52 32.86 6.81
C SER A 163 10.81 32.94 8.17
N THR A 164 9.51 33.15 8.18
CA THR A 164 8.69 33.31 9.39
C THR A 164 7.86 32.07 9.74
N LYS A 165 7.95 31.00 8.95
CA LYS A 165 7.12 29.80 9.15
C LYS A 165 7.85 28.74 9.98
N GLU A 166 7.21 28.30 11.06
CA GLU A 166 7.75 27.24 11.93
C GLU A 166 7.77 25.88 11.24
N PHE A 167 6.85 25.63 10.30
CA PHE A 167 6.70 24.35 9.62
C PHE A 167 6.07 24.51 8.22
N HIS A 168 6.28 23.49 7.37
CA HIS A 168 5.70 23.43 6.04
C HIS A 168 4.17 23.21 6.10
N PRO A 169 3.34 24.02 5.42
CA PRO A 169 1.87 23.95 5.56
C PRO A 169 1.24 22.60 5.23
N LEU A 170 1.78 21.86 4.28
CA LEU A 170 1.24 20.56 3.86
C LEU A 170 2.00 19.35 4.46
N LEU A 171 3.28 19.51 4.81
CA LEU A 171 4.11 18.41 5.34
C LEU A 171 4.31 18.51 6.86
N TRP A 172 3.94 19.64 7.47
CA TRP A 172 4.29 19.94 8.87
C TRP A 172 5.80 19.86 9.09
N THR A 173 6.25 19.01 10.01
CA THR A 173 7.69 18.78 10.19
C THR A 173 8.17 17.49 9.50
N GLY A 174 7.36 16.93 8.59
CA GLY A 174 7.70 15.74 7.81
C GLY A 174 8.81 16.01 6.79
N GLN A 175 9.73 15.07 6.69
CA GLN A 175 10.90 15.15 5.81
C GLN A 175 10.92 14.05 4.75
N GLN A 176 9.98 13.12 4.82
CA GLN A 176 9.88 11.99 3.90
C GLN A 176 8.41 11.72 3.60
N LEU A 177 8.13 11.34 2.36
CA LEU A 177 6.80 11.15 1.83
C LEU A 177 6.78 9.87 1.02
N ILE A 178 5.77 9.03 1.19
CA ILE A 178 5.50 7.88 0.35
C ILE A 178 4.28 8.22 -0.51
N LEU A 179 4.45 8.14 -1.82
CA LEU A 179 3.37 8.21 -2.79
C LEU A 179 3.02 6.81 -3.26
N THR A 180 1.75 6.57 -3.53
CA THR A 180 1.28 5.29 -4.05
C THR A 180 0.49 5.51 -5.33
N PHE A 181 0.93 4.83 -6.37
CA PHE A 181 0.36 4.86 -7.70
C PHE A 181 -0.25 3.50 -8.05
N SER A 182 -1.38 3.49 -8.75
CA SER A 182 -2.05 2.28 -9.21
C SER A 182 -3.08 2.65 -10.29
N THR A 183 -3.47 1.70 -11.11
CA THR A 183 -4.65 1.83 -11.98
C THR A 183 -5.94 1.63 -11.20
N ASP A 184 -5.90 0.92 -10.05
CA ASP A 184 -7.04 0.68 -9.17
C ASP A 184 -6.89 1.36 -7.80
N LYS A 185 -7.82 2.29 -7.51
CA LYS A 185 -7.85 3.03 -6.26
C LYS A 185 -7.98 2.13 -5.03
N THR A 186 -8.77 1.08 -5.11
CA THR A 186 -9.05 0.17 -3.98
C THR A 186 -7.78 -0.57 -3.59
N SER A 187 -7.06 -1.12 -4.54
CA SER A 187 -5.78 -1.80 -4.35
C SER A 187 -4.75 -0.87 -3.68
N ALA A 188 -4.62 0.38 -4.17
CA ALA A 188 -3.73 1.36 -3.59
C ALA A 188 -4.08 1.71 -2.14
N VAL A 189 -5.36 1.93 -1.82
CA VAL A 189 -5.83 2.28 -0.48
C VAL A 189 -5.58 1.14 0.51
N ILE A 190 -5.85 -0.11 0.11
CA ILE A 190 -5.60 -1.29 0.95
C ILE A 190 -4.10 -1.42 1.25
N ALA A 191 -3.25 -1.31 0.22
CA ALA A 191 -1.80 -1.38 0.38
C ALA A 191 -1.27 -0.30 1.34
N ASN A 192 -1.75 0.95 1.19
CA ASN A 192 -1.38 2.03 2.10
C ASN A 192 -1.83 1.81 3.53
N THR A 193 -3.04 1.28 3.73
CA THR A 193 -3.55 1.01 5.08
C THR A 193 -2.66 -0.01 5.80
N ARG A 194 -2.25 -1.08 5.11
CA ARG A 194 -1.32 -2.07 5.66
C ARG A 194 0.04 -1.46 5.96
N MET A 195 0.58 -0.66 5.05
CA MET A 195 1.84 0.04 5.25
C MET A 195 1.80 0.98 6.46
N GLU A 196 0.71 1.74 6.66
CA GLU A 196 0.53 2.61 7.82
C GLU A 196 0.55 1.81 9.14
N LEU A 197 -0.13 0.67 9.18
CA LEU A 197 -0.15 -0.20 10.37
C LEU A 197 1.25 -0.76 10.67
N LEU A 198 1.96 -1.22 9.64
CA LEU A 198 3.35 -1.66 9.79
C LEU A 198 4.28 -0.53 10.22
N ALA A 199 4.10 0.68 9.69
CA ALA A 199 4.85 1.85 10.14
C ALA A 199 4.64 2.11 11.64
N TYR A 200 3.38 1.99 12.12
CA TYR A 200 3.08 2.16 13.52
C TYR A 200 3.72 1.06 14.40
N SER A 201 3.74 -0.20 13.95
CA SER A 201 4.40 -1.31 14.66
C SER A 201 5.91 -1.11 14.80
N LEU A 202 6.54 -0.47 13.80
CA LEU A 202 7.96 -0.11 13.83
C LEU A 202 8.25 1.18 14.62
N GLY A 203 7.25 1.72 15.31
CA GLY A 203 7.39 2.93 16.12
C GLY A 203 7.45 4.22 15.30
N LEU A 204 7.12 4.15 14.02
CA LEU A 204 6.93 5.29 13.13
C LEU A 204 5.51 5.86 13.28
N GLY A 205 5.23 6.92 12.58
CA GLY A 205 3.91 7.49 12.45
C GLY A 205 3.83 8.36 11.21
N GLY A 206 2.60 8.68 10.80
CA GLY A 206 2.40 9.48 9.60
C GLY A 206 0.99 10.05 9.52
N PHE A 207 0.73 10.72 8.42
CA PHE A 207 -0.60 11.19 8.07
C PHE A 207 -0.74 11.32 6.55
N TYR A 208 -1.96 11.22 6.07
CA TYR A 208 -2.30 11.39 4.66
C TYR A 208 -2.56 12.87 4.33
N SER A 209 -2.00 13.34 3.23
CA SER A 209 -2.23 14.70 2.72
C SER A 209 -3.16 14.66 1.51
N LEU A 210 -4.41 15.06 1.72
CA LEU A 210 -5.39 15.17 0.64
C LEU A 210 -5.07 16.35 -0.31
N PHE A 211 -4.37 17.37 0.16
CA PHE A 211 -3.98 18.50 -0.67
C PHE A 211 -2.90 18.13 -1.70
N ILE A 212 -2.02 17.18 -1.37
CA ILE A 212 -1.04 16.66 -2.35
C ILE A 212 -1.76 15.83 -3.42
N LEU A 213 -2.79 15.05 -3.06
CA LEU A 213 -3.59 14.28 -4.00
C LEU A 213 -4.34 15.14 -5.01
N LYS A 214 -4.69 16.40 -4.64
CA LYS A 214 -5.33 17.32 -5.56
C LYS A 214 -4.50 17.62 -6.81
N ALA A 215 -3.19 17.45 -6.76
CA ALA A 215 -2.35 17.63 -7.94
C ALA A 215 -2.70 16.64 -9.04
N ASP A 216 -2.97 15.37 -8.69
CA ASP A 216 -3.41 14.35 -9.64
C ASP A 216 -4.84 14.61 -10.17
N GLU A 217 -5.72 15.11 -9.31
CA GLU A 217 -7.10 15.44 -9.66
C GLU A 217 -7.21 16.68 -10.59
N ILE A 218 -6.33 17.67 -10.41
CA ILE A 218 -6.35 18.93 -11.17
C ILE A 218 -5.64 18.80 -12.51
N ASP A 219 -4.44 18.21 -12.53
CA ASP A 219 -3.63 18.08 -13.74
C ASP A 219 -2.72 16.85 -13.62
N HIS A 220 -3.29 15.69 -13.97
CA HIS A 220 -2.60 14.42 -13.93
C HIS A 220 -1.36 14.39 -14.84
N ASP A 221 -1.49 14.87 -16.07
CA ASP A 221 -0.39 14.85 -17.04
C ASP A 221 0.81 15.65 -16.53
N LYS A 222 0.55 16.85 -16.01
CA LYS A 222 1.59 17.69 -15.41
C LYS A 222 2.20 17.05 -14.17
N LEU A 223 1.41 16.42 -13.31
CA LEU A 223 1.95 15.68 -12.15
C LEU A 223 2.90 14.59 -12.60
N MET A 224 2.54 13.83 -13.64
CA MET A 224 3.31 12.70 -14.15
C MET A 224 4.62 13.10 -14.84
N GLU A 225 4.80 14.37 -15.22
CA GLU A 225 6.10 14.88 -15.68
C GLU A 225 7.20 14.71 -14.62
N PHE A 226 6.84 14.71 -13.34
CA PHE A 226 7.79 14.47 -12.24
C PHE A 226 8.18 12.99 -12.11
N PHE A 227 7.40 12.07 -12.67
CA PHE A 227 7.55 10.62 -12.53
C PHE A 227 7.68 9.90 -13.89
N PRO A 228 8.71 10.16 -14.68
CA PRO A 228 8.83 9.65 -16.06
C PRO A 228 8.95 8.12 -16.16
N THR A 229 9.18 7.42 -15.05
CA THR A 229 9.29 5.95 -15.00
C THR A 229 8.00 5.25 -14.54
N ILE A 230 7.02 6.00 -14.09
CA ILE A 230 5.70 5.48 -13.69
C ILE A 230 4.79 5.46 -14.94
N ASP A 231 4.01 4.38 -15.09
CA ASP A 231 3.01 4.29 -16.16
C ASP A 231 1.98 5.43 -16.00
N LYS A 232 1.77 6.19 -17.08
CA LYS A 232 0.83 7.33 -17.11
C LYS A 232 -0.63 6.96 -16.86
N ASN A 233 -0.99 5.68 -16.98
CA ASN A 233 -2.32 5.21 -16.63
C ASN A 233 -2.54 5.04 -15.12
N LYS A 234 -1.48 5.15 -14.33
CA LYS A 234 -1.55 5.04 -12.87
C LYS A 234 -1.77 6.40 -12.23
N HIS A 235 -2.76 6.49 -11.38
CA HIS A 235 -3.07 7.68 -10.60
C HIS A 235 -2.45 7.63 -9.21
N MET A 236 -2.12 8.78 -8.66
CA MET A 236 -1.63 8.93 -7.30
C MET A 236 -2.77 8.87 -6.28
N TYR A 237 -2.99 7.73 -5.66
CA TYR A 237 -4.09 7.53 -4.70
C TYR A 237 -3.70 7.71 -3.24
N SER A 238 -2.43 7.87 -2.93
CA SER A 238 -1.98 8.19 -1.58
C SER A 238 -0.74 9.07 -1.56
N ALA A 239 -0.73 10.00 -0.60
CA ALA A 239 0.41 10.81 -0.22
C ALA A 239 0.56 10.71 1.30
N PHE A 240 1.41 9.80 1.77
CA PHE A 240 1.62 9.47 3.18
C PHE A 240 2.92 10.07 3.70
N ILE A 241 2.81 11.16 4.48
CA ILE A 241 3.94 11.77 5.15
C ILE A 241 4.29 10.90 6.36
N ILE A 242 5.55 10.49 6.47
CA ILE A 242 6.01 9.52 7.47
C ILE A 242 7.29 9.98 8.16
N GLY A 243 7.49 9.52 9.40
CA GLY A 243 8.69 9.82 10.17
C GLY A 243 8.65 9.26 11.59
N TYR A 244 9.72 9.50 12.36
CA TYR A 244 9.73 9.19 13.78
C TYR A 244 8.96 10.26 14.56
N PRO A 245 7.86 9.90 15.28
CA PRO A 245 7.06 10.86 16.01
C PRO A 245 7.87 11.60 17.09
N LYS A 246 7.71 12.93 17.15
CA LYS A 246 8.28 13.75 18.23
C LYS A 246 7.53 13.53 19.55
N ARG A 247 6.23 13.20 19.46
CA ARG A 247 5.35 12.94 20.61
C ARG A 247 4.48 11.70 20.29
N ARG A 248 4.08 10.97 21.33
CA ARG A 248 3.16 9.84 21.22
C ARG A 248 1.89 10.11 22.02
N PHE A 249 0.76 9.70 21.49
CA PHE A 249 -0.51 9.76 22.20
C PHE A 249 -0.54 8.71 23.31
N ARG A 250 -1.20 9.02 24.40
CA ARG A 250 -1.27 8.16 25.62
C ARG A 250 -2.64 7.54 25.83
N ARG A 251 -3.65 7.98 25.08
CA ARG A 251 -5.04 7.57 25.28
C ARG A 251 -5.73 7.41 23.93
N THR A 252 -6.63 6.46 23.87
CA THR A 252 -7.61 6.39 22.77
C THR A 252 -8.62 7.51 22.93
N ILE A 253 -9.33 7.83 21.85
CA ILE A 253 -10.46 8.76 21.89
C ILE A 253 -11.74 8.02 21.58
N PRO A 254 -12.88 8.42 22.16
CA PRO A 254 -14.17 7.87 21.77
C PRO A 254 -14.48 8.26 20.31
N HIS A 255 -15.19 7.40 19.63
CA HIS A 255 -15.77 7.65 18.32
C HIS A 255 -17.27 7.87 18.44
N LYS A 256 -17.90 8.40 17.41
CA LYS A 256 -19.36 8.42 17.29
C LYS A 256 -19.89 6.99 17.22
N ASP A 257 -21.16 6.81 17.58
CA ASP A 257 -21.83 5.51 17.55
C ASP A 257 -21.74 4.86 16.18
N ILE A 258 -21.50 3.56 16.17
CA ILE A 258 -21.45 2.76 14.95
C ILE A 258 -22.88 2.63 14.42
N LYS A 259 -23.06 2.97 13.16
CA LYS A 259 -24.34 2.79 12.46
C LYS A 259 -24.29 1.49 11.66
N VAL A 260 -24.95 0.46 12.17
CA VAL A 260 -25.09 -0.85 11.50
C VAL A 260 -26.57 -1.15 11.32
N LYS A 261 -26.90 -1.73 10.18
CA LYS A 261 -28.22 -2.32 9.91
C LYS A 261 -28.05 -3.78 9.56
N PHE A 262 -28.68 -4.65 10.30
CA PHE A 262 -28.82 -6.06 9.98
C PHE A 262 -30.16 -6.23 9.25
N MET A 263 -30.13 -6.74 8.00
CA MET A 263 -31.32 -6.92 7.14
C MET A 263 -31.48 -8.37 6.77
#